data_4fbd9ce307953ce56018ff77484fac5d
#
_entry.id   4fbd9ce307953ce56018ff77484fac5d
#
_cell.length_a   1.000
_cell.length_b   1.000
_cell.length_c   1.000
_cell.angle_alpha   90.00
_cell.angle_beta   90.00
_cell.angle_gamma   90.00
#
_symmetry.space_group_name_H-M   'P 1'
#
loop_
_entity.id
_entity.type
_entity.pdbx_description
1 polymer ?
#
loop_
_entity_poly.entity_id
_entity_poly.type
_entity_poly.pdbx_seq_one_letter_code
_entity_poly.pdbx_strand_id
1 'polypeptide(L)'
;MKKALITGASSGIGREFARELASNGYETILVARRYDRLKDVSEELTAQFNSPSTPVQADLSQSVDLERISGYLSGVDLLVNNAGFGLIGSFSELESEKELEMIHLNVESLYRLSKGYVIARKGQGGGIINVASTAAYLPVPFMAVYAATKAFVLSFSEALSEELKDSNFKVMVLSPGPTSTEFFEVASGKNRKMYGAMTPDKVVKKAMAAYEKSKRSIVSGFSNIVVAGGSRIAPKGLLLKVAGRAFRDF
;
A
#
# COMPACT_ATOMS: atom_id res chain seq x y z
N MET A 1 -1.96 24.66 -5.07
CA MET A 1 -1.84 23.64 -4.00
C MET A 1 -1.49 22.32 -4.66
N LYS A 2 -0.59 21.52 -4.10
CA LYS A 2 -0.30 20.17 -4.60
C LYS A 2 -1.47 19.26 -4.30
N LYS A 3 -1.69 18.25 -5.17
CA LYS A 3 -2.78 17.28 -5.02
C LYS A 3 -2.25 15.86 -4.88
N ALA A 4 -2.88 15.06 -4.03
CA ALA A 4 -2.55 13.65 -3.87
C ALA A 4 -3.78 12.76 -4.00
N LEU A 5 -3.64 11.63 -4.71
CA LEU A 5 -4.65 10.58 -4.75
C LEU A 5 -4.18 9.41 -3.89
N ILE A 6 -5.00 9.00 -2.93
CA ILE A 6 -4.67 7.94 -1.98
C ILE A 6 -5.71 6.83 -2.09
N THR A 7 -5.28 5.65 -2.48
CA THR A 7 -6.15 4.47 -2.52
C THR A 7 -6.15 3.74 -1.17
N GLY A 8 -7.30 3.15 -0.79
CA GLY A 8 -7.47 2.52 0.51
C GLY A 8 -7.48 3.52 1.68
N ALA A 9 -7.94 4.76 1.43
CA ALA A 9 -7.87 5.87 2.38
C ALA A 9 -8.88 5.80 3.56
N SER A 10 -9.78 4.83 3.59
CA SER A 10 -10.83 4.74 4.61
C SER A 10 -10.33 4.22 5.97
N SER A 11 -9.11 3.70 6.09
CA SER A 11 -8.55 3.19 7.34
C SER A 11 -7.03 2.99 7.28
N GLY A 12 -6.43 2.69 8.43
CA GLY A 12 -5.04 2.23 8.54
C GLY A 12 -4.01 3.16 7.92
N ILE A 13 -3.07 2.59 7.18
CA ILE A 13 -1.95 3.31 6.55
C ILE A 13 -2.45 4.34 5.53
N GLY A 14 -3.50 4.02 4.76
CA GLY A 14 -4.06 4.95 3.76
C GLY A 14 -4.68 6.19 4.38
N ARG A 15 -5.43 6.04 5.50
CA ARG A 15 -5.96 7.17 6.26
C ARG A 15 -4.84 8.05 6.81
N GLU A 16 -3.79 7.44 7.34
CA GLU A 16 -2.65 8.22 7.86
C GLU A 16 -1.85 8.92 6.75
N PHE A 17 -1.72 8.33 5.55
CA PHE A 17 -1.18 9.05 4.40
C PHE A 17 -2.03 10.26 4.05
N ALA A 18 -3.36 10.12 4.05
CA ALA A 18 -4.25 11.25 3.81
C ALA A 18 -4.04 12.37 4.84
N ARG A 19 -3.95 12.00 6.13
CA ARG A 19 -3.71 12.95 7.22
C ARG A 19 -2.35 13.65 7.11
N GLU A 20 -1.29 12.90 6.90
CA GLU A 20 0.06 13.44 6.76
C GLU A 20 0.19 14.38 5.55
N LEU A 21 -0.42 14.00 4.42
CA LEU A 21 -0.40 14.83 3.21
C LEU A 21 -1.26 16.09 3.37
N ALA A 22 -2.43 16.00 3.98
CA ALA A 22 -3.27 17.17 4.28
C ALA A 22 -2.54 18.15 5.23
N SER A 23 -1.88 17.64 6.27
CA SER A 23 -1.08 18.48 7.19
C SER A 23 0.11 19.17 6.52
N ASN A 24 0.60 18.61 5.40
CA ASN A 24 1.64 19.20 4.55
C ASN A 24 1.08 20.06 3.39
N GLY A 25 -0.21 20.43 3.45
CA GLY A 25 -0.85 21.34 2.50
C GLY A 25 -1.22 20.73 1.15
N TYR A 26 -1.36 19.40 1.06
CA TYR A 26 -1.91 18.75 -0.13
C TYR A 26 -3.43 18.76 -0.09
N GLU A 27 -4.08 19.09 -1.20
CA GLU A 27 -5.45 18.69 -1.49
C GLU A 27 -5.47 17.17 -1.70
N THR A 28 -6.42 16.46 -1.09
CA THR A 28 -6.44 14.99 -1.14
C THR A 28 -7.67 14.43 -1.83
N ILE A 29 -7.48 13.42 -2.67
CA ILE A 29 -8.54 12.60 -3.27
C ILE A 29 -8.46 11.23 -2.59
N LEU A 30 -9.50 10.90 -1.81
CA LEU A 30 -9.57 9.74 -0.96
C LEU A 30 -10.38 8.64 -1.64
N VAL A 31 -9.75 7.53 -2.00
CA VAL A 31 -10.41 6.45 -2.75
C VAL A 31 -10.54 5.19 -1.90
N ALA A 32 -11.75 4.67 -1.71
CA ALA A 32 -12.03 3.37 -1.11
C ALA A 32 -13.47 2.92 -1.35
N ARG A 33 -13.81 1.68 -0.94
CA ARG A 33 -15.18 1.13 -1.06
C ARG A 33 -16.15 1.72 -0.03
N ARG A 34 -15.67 2.01 1.19
CA ARG A 34 -16.48 2.46 2.34
C ARG A 34 -16.66 3.98 2.31
N TYR A 35 -17.72 4.44 1.64
CA TYR A 35 -17.96 5.88 1.41
C TYR A 35 -18.12 6.67 2.72
N ASP A 36 -18.91 6.16 3.65
CA ASP A 36 -19.16 6.87 4.92
C ASP A 36 -17.86 7.14 5.68
N ARG A 37 -16.96 6.15 5.75
CA ARG A 37 -15.64 6.34 6.37
C ARG A 37 -14.75 7.32 5.59
N LEU A 38 -14.85 7.37 4.26
CA LEU A 38 -14.12 8.38 3.48
C LEU A 38 -14.64 9.78 3.76
N LYS A 39 -15.96 9.93 3.91
CA LYS A 39 -16.59 11.19 4.25
C LYS A 39 -16.12 11.68 5.61
N ASP A 40 -16.15 10.82 6.65
CA ASP A 40 -15.65 11.14 7.99
C ASP A 40 -14.19 11.62 7.94
N VAL A 41 -13.32 10.89 7.22
CA VAL A 41 -11.91 11.28 7.04
C VAL A 41 -11.80 12.61 6.31
N SER A 42 -12.56 12.85 5.25
CA SER A 42 -12.54 14.09 4.49
C SER A 42 -12.94 15.30 5.35
N GLU A 43 -14.00 15.16 6.14
CA GLU A 43 -14.48 16.20 7.06
C GLU A 43 -13.44 16.49 8.15
N GLU A 44 -12.84 15.44 8.75
CA GLU A 44 -11.76 15.56 9.72
C GLU A 44 -10.57 16.35 9.16
N LEU A 45 -10.09 15.97 7.96
CA LEU A 45 -8.93 16.60 7.33
C LEU A 45 -9.19 18.07 6.97
N THR A 46 -10.38 18.36 6.44
CA THR A 46 -10.79 19.73 6.10
C THR A 46 -10.88 20.59 7.35
N ALA A 47 -11.49 20.10 8.42
CA ALA A 47 -11.63 20.83 9.68
C ALA A 47 -10.29 21.06 10.38
N GLN A 48 -9.40 20.05 10.38
CA GLN A 48 -8.15 20.11 11.14
C GLN A 48 -7.04 20.87 10.43
N PHE A 49 -6.96 20.74 9.08
CA PHE A 49 -5.82 21.26 8.31
C PHE A 49 -6.21 22.33 7.29
N ASN A 50 -7.48 22.71 7.20
CA ASN A 50 -8.01 23.60 6.16
C ASN A 50 -7.60 23.15 4.74
N SER A 51 -7.50 21.84 4.54
CA SER A 51 -7.07 21.22 3.28
C SER A 51 -8.27 20.54 2.60
N PRO A 52 -8.61 20.91 1.37
CA PRO A 52 -9.71 20.28 0.63
C PRO A 52 -9.45 18.78 0.49
N SER A 53 -10.46 17.99 0.85
CA SER A 53 -10.42 16.54 0.74
C SER A 53 -11.67 16.03 0.02
N THR A 54 -11.50 15.28 -1.05
CA THR A 54 -12.59 14.75 -1.87
C THR A 54 -12.74 13.25 -1.67
N PRO A 55 -13.84 12.77 -1.04
CA PRO A 55 -14.11 11.35 -0.93
C PRO A 55 -14.67 10.80 -2.25
N VAL A 56 -14.08 9.72 -2.75
CA VAL A 56 -14.50 9.04 -3.99
C VAL A 56 -14.68 7.56 -3.71
N GLN A 57 -15.93 7.10 -3.74
CA GLN A 57 -16.23 5.68 -3.59
C GLN A 57 -15.81 4.93 -4.85
N ALA A 58 -14.99 3.89 -4.70
CA ALA A 58 -14.61 2.99 -5.78
C ALA A 58 -14.17 1.62 -5.26
N ASP A 59 -14.53 0.58 -5.99
CA ASP A 59 -13.95 -0.75 -5.86
C ASP A 59 -12.90 -0.94 -6.96
N LEU A 60 -11.64 -0.79 -6.60
CA LEU A 60 -10.52 -0.88 -7.54
C LEU A 60 -10.24 -2.30 -8.06
N SER A 61 -10.95 -3.33 -7.56
CA SER A 61 -10.95 -4.64 -8.19
C SER A 61 -11.85 -4.71 -9.44
N GLN A 62 -12.71 -3.68 -9.64
CA GLN A 62 -13.62 -3.57 -10.77
C GLN A 62 -13.07 -2.64 -11.84
N SER A 63 -13.05 -3.10 -13.10
CA SER A 63 -12.47 -2.35 -14.22
C SER A 63 -13.14 -0.98 -14.44
N VAL A 64 -14.46 -0.89 -14.28
CA VAL A 64 -15.23 0.35 -14.47
C VAL A 64 -14.82 1.42 -13.48
N ASP A 65 -14.68 1.04 -12.18
CA ASP A 65 -14.24 1.97 -11.15
C ASP A 65 -12.78 2.37 -11.35
N LEU A 66 -11.94 1.43 -11.75
CA LEU A 66 -10.52 1.68 -12.01
C LEU A 66 -10.33 2.68 -13.17
N GLU A 67 -11.12 2.57 -14.24
CA GLU A 67 -11.13 3.54 -15.35
C GLU A 67 -11.58 4.93 -14.87
N ARG A 68 -12.63 5.00 -14.08
CA ARG A 68 -13.12 6.27 -13.51
C ARG A 68 -12.07 6.95 -12.62
N ILE A 69 -11.38 6.19 -11.78
CA ILE A 69 -10.31 6.72 -10.94
C ILE A 69 -9.08 7.15 -11.78
N SER A 70 -8.79 6.46 -12.88
CA SER A 70 -7.74 6.85 -13.81
C SER A 70 -7.94 8.25 -14.40
N GLY A 71 -9.17 8.73 -14.49
CA GLY A 71 -9.49 10.09 -14.94
C GLY A 71 -8.96 11.22 -14.04
N TYR A 72 -8.64 10.92 -12.77
CA TYR A 72 -8.04 11.90 -11.84
C TYR A 72 -6.52 12.04 -11.95
N LEU A 73 -5.85 11.08 -12.59
CA LEU A 73 -4.39 10.93 -12.52
C LEU A 73 -3.59 12.10 -13.12
N SER A 74 -4.11 12.75 -14.16
CA SER A 74 -3.44 13.91 -14.77
C SER A 74 -3.41 15.14 -13.86
N GLY A 75 -4.35 15.24 -12.93
CA GLY A 75 -4.53 16.37 -12.02
C GLY A 75 -3.83 16.23 -10.67
N VAL A 76 -3.13 15.13 -10.38
CA VAL A 76 -2.49 14.91 -9.08
C VAL A 76 -0.96 14.90 -9.16
N ASP A 77 -0.30 15.41 -8.13
CA ASP A 77 1.16 15.48 -8.03
C ASP A 77 1.76 14.24 -7.36
N LEU A 78 0.96 13.54 -6.56
CA LEU A 78 1.37 12.33 -5.85
C LEU A 78 0.27 11.27 -5.90
N LEU A 79 0.62 10.07 -6.37
CA LEU A 79 -0.21 8.88 -6.31
C LEU A 79 0.28 7.96 -5.19
N VAL A 80 -0.59 7.64 -4.23
CA VAL A 80 -0.33 6.65 -3.17
C VAL A 80 -1.17 5.41 -3.43
N ASN A 81 -0.57 4.37 -3.98
CA ASN A 81 -1.16 3.05 -4.17
C ASN A 81 -1.04 2.25 -2.89
N ASN A 82 -2.04 2.39 -2.01
CA ASN A 82 -2.08 1.71 -0.73
C ASN A 82 -3.21 0.66 -0.64
N ALA A 83 -4.25 0.77 -1.46
CA ALA A 83 -5.35 -0.21 -1.45
C ALA A 83 -4.83 -1.63 -1.60
N GLY A 84 -5.34 -2.53 -0.77
CA GLY A 84 -4.98 -3.93 -0.79
C GLY A 84 -5.45 -4.64 0.47
N PHE A 85 -5.60 -5.95 0.36
CA PHE A 85 -5.91 -6.81 1.50
C PHE A 85 -5.11 -8.11 1.42
N GLY A 86 -5.16 -8.91 2.46
CA GLY A 86 -4.54 -10.23 2.53
C GLY A 86 -5.55 -11.28 2.96
N LEU A 87 -5.23 -12.54 2.70
CA LEU A 87 -5.95 -13.70 3.19
C LEU A 87 -4.96 -14.60 3.94
N ILE A 88 -5.39 -15.14 5.07
CA ILE A 88 -4.62 -16.08 5.90
C ILE A 88 -5.41 -17.37 6.02
N GLY A 89 -4.83 -18.49 5.57
CA GLY A 89 -5.45 -19.80 5.63
C GLY A 89 -4.72 -20.82 4.79
N SER A 90 -5.17 -22.08 4.87
CA SER A 90 -4.69 -23.15 4.00
C SER A 90 -5.08 -22.85 2.55
N PHE A 91 -4.14 -22.99 1.62
CA PHE A 91 -4.38 -22.71 0.20
C PHE A 91 -5.55 -23.52 -0.39
N SER A 92 -5.76 -24.75 0.09
CA SER A 92 -6.88 -25.60 -0.35
C SER A 92 -8.24 -25.20 0.24
N GLU A 93 -8.27 -24.30 1.23
CA GLU A 93 -9.49 -23.92 1.95
C GLU A 93 -9.91 -22.47 1.66
N LEU A 94 -8.99 -21.65 1.14
CA LEU A 94 -9.30 -20.28 0.76
C LEU A 94 -10.15 -20.25 -0.51
N GLU A 95 -11.13 -19.34 -0.54
CA GLU A 95 -12.01 -19.15 -1.69
C GLU A 95 -11.24 -18.54 -2.88
N SER A 96 -11.19 -19.25 -4.01
CA SER A 96 -10.47 -18.81 -5.21
C SER A 96 -10.90 -17.42 -5.70
N GLU A 97 -12.19 -17.10 -5.61
CA GLU A 97 -12.74 -15.81 -6.01
C GLU A 97 -12.14 -14.66 -5.18
N LYS A 98 -11.96 -14.88 -3.86
CA LYS A 98 -11.32 -13.88 -2.99
C LYS A 98 -9.82 -13.74 -3.23
N GLU A 99 -9.14 -14.85 -3.56
CA GLU A 99 -7.73 -14.80 -3.97
C GLU A 99 -7.55 -14.05 -5.29
N LEU A 100 -8.45 -14.24 -6.26
CA LEU A 100 -8.46 -13.50 -7.52
C LEU A 100 -8.77 -12.02 -7.27
N GLU A 101 -9.78 -11.68 -6.45
CA GLU A 101 -10.04 -10.28 -6.03
C GLU A 101 -8.79 -9.64 -5.42
N MET A 102 -8.07 -10.38 -4.57
CA MET A 102 -6.83 -9.91 -3.97
C MET A 102 -5.74 -9.64 -5.03
N ILE A 103 -5.59 -10.51 -6.03
CA ILE A 103 -4.65 -10.30 -7.14
C ILE A 103 -5.05 -9.08 -7.96
N HIS A 104 -6.31 -8.96 -8.32
CA HIS A 104 -6.83 -7.80 -9.07
C HIS A 104 -6.57 -6.49 -8.31
N LEU A 105 -6.87 -6.45 -7.00
CA LEU A 105 -6.67 -5.25 -6.22
C LEU A 105 -5.18 -4.96 -5.94
N ASN A 106 -4.42 -5.95 -5.47
CA ASN A 106 -3.04 -5.71 -5.02
C ASN A 106 -2.04 -5.55 -6.17
N VAL A 107 -2.33 -6.13 -7.34
CA VAL A 107 -1.40 -6.19 -8.49
C VAL A 107 -1.94 -5.39 -9.67
N GLU A 108 -3.08 -5.79 -10.24
CA GLU A 108 -3.58 -5.19 -11.48
C GLU A 108 -3.93 -3.73 -11.29
N SER A 109 -4.69 -3.38 -10.25
CA SER A 109 -5.10 -1.99 -10.02
C SER A 109 -3.90 -1.08 -9.77
N LEU A 110 -2.94 -1.53 -8.97
CA LEU A 110 -1.70 -0.80 -8.71
C LEU A 110 -0.90 -0.57 -10.00
N TYR A 111 -0.74 -1.62 -10.82
CA TYR A 111 -0.06 -1.53 -12.11
C TYR A 111 -0.77 -0.54 -13.03
N ARG A 112 -2.09 -0.68 -13.22
CA ARG A 112 -2.87 0.18 -14.12
C ARG A 112 -2.85 1.64 -13.68
N LEU A 113 -3.02 1.93 -12.40
CA LEU A 113 -2.93 3.28 -11.85
C LEU A 113 -1.52 3.87 -12.01
N SER A 114 -0.46 3.10 -11.71
CA SER A 114 0.91 3.55 -11.89
C SER A 114 1.22 3.83 -13.36
N LYS A 115 0.84 2.93 -14.27
CA LYS A 115 1.03 3.08 -15.73
C LYS A 115 0.27 4.28 -16.27
N GLY A 116 -1.02 4.40 -15.91
CA GLY A 116 -1.87 5.53 -16.31
C GLY A 116 -1.31 6.86 -15.80
N TYR A 117 -0.80 6.89 -14.55
CA TYR A 117 -0.21 8.09 -13.96
C TYR A 117 1.06 8.55 -14.70
N VAL A 118 1.97 7.62 -14.99
CA VAL A 118 3.19 7.94 -15.75
C VAL A 118 2.87 8.46 -17.15
N ILE A 119 1.88 7.86 -17.82
CA ILE A 119 1.44 8.30 -19.15
C ILE A 119 0.78 9.68 -19.08
N ALA A 120 -0.17 9.87 -18.16
CA ALA A 120 -0.93 11.11 -18.02
C ALA A 120 -0.05 12.32 -17.64
N ARG A 121 1.06 12.07 -16.95
CA ARG A 121 1.98 13.12 -16.49
C ARG A 121 3.32 13.14 -17.25
N LYS A 122 3.37 12.53 -18.42
CA LYS A 122 4.58 12.53 -19.27
C LYS A 122 5.07 13.96 -19.55
N GLY A 123 6.33 14.22 -19.24
CA GLY A 123 6.96 15.54 -19.37
C GLY A 123 6.74 16.50 -18.18
N GLN A 124 5.74 16.23 -17.32
CA GLN A 124 5.48 17.03 -16.10
C GLN A 124 6.17 16.41 -14.87
N GLY A 125 6.25 15.09 -14.83
CA GLY A 125 6.73 14.35 -13.67
C GLY A 125 5.68 14.21 -12.56
N GLY A 126 6.10 13.68 -11.41
CA GLY A 126 5.24 13.48 -10.26
C GLY A 126 5.78 12.45 -9.28
N GLY A 127 4.99 12.10 -8.29
CA GLY A 127 5.34 11.13 -7.27
C GLY A 127 4.48 9.88 -7.27
N ILE A 128 5.09 8.73 -7.01
CA ILE A 128 4.38 7.46 -6.76
C ILE A 128 4.91 6.85 -5.47
N ILE A 129 4.02 6.50 -4.55
CA ILE A 129 4.31 5.67 -3.39
C ILE A 129 3.49 4.39 -3.50
N ASN A 130 4.15 3.26 -3.68
CA ASN A 130 3.52 1.95 -3.72
C ASN A 130 3.69 1.23 -2.38
N VAL A 131 2.60 0.73 -1.80
CA VAL A 131 2.64 0.04 -0.50
C VAL A 131 2.72 -1.48 -0.72
N ALA A 132 3.93 -2.01 -0.52
CA ALA A 132 4.22 -3.44 -0.48
C ALA A 132 3.97 -4.03 0.93
N SER A 133 4.88 -4.85 1.43
CA SER A 133 4.89 -5.44 2.78
C SER A 133 6.24 -6.08 3.05
N THR A 134 6.60 -6.34 4.29
CA THR A 134 7.72 -7.25 4.63
C THR A 134 7.50 -8.68 4.12
N ALA A 135 6.25 -9.10 3.89
CA ALA A 135 5.92 -10.35 3.22
C ALA A 135 6.45 -10.44 1.77
N ALA A 136 6.85 -9.30 1.16
CA ALA A 136 7.47 -9.27 -0.16
C ALA A 136 8.87 -9.89 -0.22
N TYR A 137 9.55 -10.01 0.91
CA TYR A 137 10.97 -10.42 0.97
C TYR A 137 11.18 -11.92 1.19
N LEU A 138 10.13 -12.66 1.53
CA LEU A 138 10.19 -14.10 1.78
C LEU A 138 8.88 -14.78 1.44
N PRO A 139 8.90 -16.07 1.03
CA PRO A 139 7.66 -16.82 0.87
C PRO A 139 7.02 -17.06 2.25
N VAL A 140 5.71 -16.79 2.35
CA VAL A 140 4.96 -16.92 3.61
C VAL A 140 3.89 -18.01 3.45
N PRO A 141 4.11 -19.23 4.01
CA PRO A 141 3.07 -20.26 4.06
C PRO A 141 1.80 -19.73 4.74
N PHE A 142 0.64 -20.18 4.33
CA PHE A 142 -0.69 -19.71 4.73
C PHE A 142 -1.04 -18.28 4.29
N MET A 143 -0.13 -17.59 3.58
CA MET A 143 -0.34 -16.30 2.92
C MET A 143 0.34 -16.29 1.53
N ALA A 144 0.36 -17.42 0.85
CA ALA A 144 1.16 -17.62 -0.37
C ALA A 144 0.84 -16.58 -1.45
N VAL A 145 -0.44 -16.40 -1.79
CA VAL A 145 -0.88 -15.46 -2.81
C VAL A 145 -0.62 -14.02 -2.37
N TYR A 146 -0.93 -13.67 -1.11
CA TYR A 146 -0.64 -12.33 -0.59
C TYR A 146 0.86 -11.98 -0.69
N ALA A 147 1.74 -12.87 -0.20
CA ALA A 147 3.18 -12.65 -0.28
C ALA A 147 3.66 -12.48 -1.72
N ALA A 148 3.13 -13.27 -2.65
CA ALA A 148 3.44 -13.15 -4.08
C ALA A 148 2.97 -11.81 -4.66
N THR A 149 1.76 -11.32 -4.30
CA THR A 149 1.30 -9.99 -4.74
C THR A 149 2.21 -8.88 -4.24
N LYS A 150 2.67 -8.97 -2.99
CA LYS A 150 3.57 -7.95 -2.40
C LYS A 150 5.00 -8.04 -2.94
N ALA A 151 5.47 -9.23 -3.32
CA ALA A 151 6.73 -9.40 -4.04
C ALA A 151 6.68 -8.78 -5.45
N PHE A 152 5.55 -8.91 -6.15
CA PHE A 152 5.31 -8.18 -7.40
C PHE A 152 5.43 -6.67 -7.18
N VAL A 153 4.72 -6.12 -6.20
CA VAL A 153 4.73 -4.67 -5.91
C VAL A 153 6.14 -4.18 -5.62
N LEU A 154 6.92 -4.91 -4.81
CA LEU A 154 8.30 -4.56 -4.49
C LEU A 154 9.17 -4.52 -5.75
N SER A 155 9.22 -5.62 -6.50
CA SER A 155 10.06 -5.75 -7.71
C SER A 155 9.67 -4.74 -8.79
N PHE A 156 8.37 -4.60 -9.06
CA PHE A 156 7.83 -3.63 -10.01
C PHE A 156 8.23 -2.19 -9.65
N SER A 157 8.07 -1.81 -8.38
CA SER A 157 8.33 -0.44 -7.95
C SER A 157 9.81 -0.09 -7.98
N GLU A 158 10.68 -1.02 -7.59
CA GLU A 158 12.14 -0.82 -7.63
C GLU A 158 12.64 -0.67 -9.08
N ALA A 159 12.14 -1.51 -10.00
CA ALA A 159 12.44 -1.41 -11.43
C ALA A 159 11.92 -0.09 -12.02
N LEU A 160 10.65 0.26 -11.76
CA LEU A 160 10.06 1.50 -12.24
C LEU A 160 10.80 2.74 -11.72
N SER A 161 11.27 2.70 -10.46
CA SER A 161 12.08 3.79 -9.89
C SER A 161 13.41 3.98 -10.64
N GLU A 162 14.05 2.90 -11.10
CA GLU A 162 15.28 3.00 -11.89
C GLU A 162 15.00 3.48 -13.32
N GLU A 163 13.94 2.96 -13.97
CA GLU A 163 13.55 3.38 -15.32
C GLU A 163 13.22 4.88 -15.41
N LEU A 164 12.63 5.43 -14.34
CA LEU A 164 12.18 6.82 -14.32
C LEU A 164 13.16 7.78 -13.62
N LYS A 165 14.35 7.35 -13.22
CA LYS A 165 15.31 8.16 -12.43
C LYS A 165 15.75 9.45 -13.12
N ASP A 166 15.88 9.42 -14.45
CA ASP A 166 16.31 10.57 -15.26
C ASP A 166 15.12 11.41 -15.76
N SER A 167 13.92 11.09 -15.32
CA SER A 167 12.70 11.86 -15.53
C SER A 167 12.32 12.64 -14.26
N ASN A 168 11.35 13.51 -14.37
CA ASN A 168 10.86 14.27 -13.22
C ASN A 168 9.94 13.42 -12.30
N PHE A 169 9.98 12.07 -12.39
CA PHE A 169 9.23 11.18 -11.52
C PHE A 169 10.05 10.73 -10.31
N LYS A 170 9.36 10.65 -9.17
CA LYS A 170 9.90 10.07 -7.93
C LYS A 170 9.05 8.86 -7.55
N VAL A 171 9.60 7.67 -7.66
CA VAL A 171 8.92 6.42 -7.31
C VAL A 171 9.55 5.81 -6.07
N MET A 172 8.73 5.49 -5.06
CA MET A 172 9.16 4.83 -3.83
C MET A 172 8.25 3.64 -3.51
N VAL A 173 8.85 2.55 -3.03
CA VAL A 173 8.11 1.44 -2.42
C VAL A 173 8.27 1.47 -0.90
N LEU A 174 7.14 1.41 -0.20
CA LEU A 174 7.06 1.24 1.25
C LEU A 174 6.75 -0.21 1.56
N SER A 175 7.56 -0.86 2.39
CA SER A 175 7.34 -2.21 2.88
C SER A 175 7.09 -2.18 4.40
N PRO A 176 5.83 -2.01 4.84
CA PRO A 176 5.49 -2.09 6.26
C PRO A 176 5.65 -3.52 6.78
N GLY A 177 6.06 -3.66 8.03
CA GLY A 177 5.85 -4.87 8.81
C GLY A 177 4.45 -4.89 9.44
N PRO A 178 4.22 -5.75 10.44
CA PRO A 178 2.97 -5.75 11.19
C PRO A 178 2.63 -4.35 11.68
N THR A 179 1.44 -3.88 11.30
CA THR A 179 0.95 -2.53 11.62
C THR A 179 -0.40 -2.65 12.30
N SER A 180 -0.62 -1.87 13.35
CA SER A 180 -1.87 -1.88 14.15
C SER A 180 -3.02 -1.27 13.35
N THR A 181 -3.62 -2.07 12.48
CA THR A 181 -4.73 -1.74 11.58
C THR A 181 -5.74 -2.88 11.56
N GLU A 182 -6.86 -2.70 10.88
CA GLU A 182 -7.87 -3.75 10.62
C GLU A 182 -7.33 -4.90 9.71
N PHE A 183 -6.10 -4.80 9.19
CA PHE A 183 -5.57 -5.73 8.18
C PHE A 183 -5.62 -7.19 8.63
N PHE A 184 -5.12 -7.52 9.83
CA PHE A 184 -5.07 -8.89 10.31
C PHE A 184 -6.44 -9.46 10.66
N GLU A 185 -7.34 -8.60 11.13
CA GLU A 185 -8.75 -8.96 11.37
C GLU A 185 -9.44 -9.32 10.05
N VAL A 186 -9.29 -8.48 9.04
CA VAL A 186 -9.83 -8.73 7.70
C VAL A 186 -9.21 -9.97 7.05
N ALA A 187 -7.88 -10.15 7.18
CA ALA A 187 -7.15 -11.23 6.55
C ALA A 187 -7.45 -12.62 7.15
N SER A 188 -7.72 -12.70 8.45
CA SER A 188 -7.94 -13.97 9.16
C SER A 188 -9.39 -14.20 9.57
N GLY A 189 -10.26 -13.19 9.48
CA GLY A 189 -11.60 -13.22 10.06
C GLY A 189 -11.63 -13.27 11.59
N LYS A 190 -10.48 -13.09 12.26
CA LYS A 190 -10.34 -13.20 13.73
C LYS A 190 -9.77 -11.91 14.30
N ASN A 191 -10.32 -11.44 15.42
CA ASN A 191 -9.81 -10.28 16.13
C ASN A 191 -8.50 -10.64 16.88
N ARG A 192 -7.39 -10.68 16.16
CA ARG A 192 -6.06 -10.94 16.73
C ARG A 192 -5.14 -9.73 16.57
N LYS A 193 -4.53 -9.32 17.67
CA LYS A 193 -3.51 -8.27 17.66
C LYS A 193 -2.12 -8.88 17.45
N MET A 194 -1.37 -8.33 16.51
CA MET A 194 0.04 -8.70 16.33
C MET A 194 0.93 -7.99 17.35
N TYR A 195 1.68 -8.76 18.13
CA TYR A 195 2.65 -8.19 19.07
C TYR A 195 3.77 -7.46 18.31
N GLY A 196 4.18 -6.30 18.85
CA GLY A 196 5.23 -5.48 18.24
C GLY A 196 4.81 -4.73 16.97
N ALA A 197 3.51 -4.71 16.64
CA ALA A 197 3.00 -3.94 15.52
C ALA A 197 3.28 -2.44 15.70
N MET A 198 3.74 -1.80 14.63
CA MET A 198 3.89 -0.34 14.60
C MET A 198 2.52 0.33 14.43
N THR A 199 2.38 1.55 14.94
CA THR A 199 1.20 2.36 14.64
C THR A 199 1.28 2.95 13.23
N PRO A 200 0.15 3.13 12.52
CA PRO A 200 0.13 3.64 11.15
C PRO A 200 0.83 5.00 10.99
N ASP A 201 0.66 5.91 11.96
CA ASP A 201 1.30 7.23 11.98
C ASP A 201 2.83 7.14 11.91
N LYS A 202 3.44 6.24 12.70
CA LYS A 202 4.90 6.02 12.69
C LYS A 202 5.40 5.44 11.38
N VAL A 203 4.59 4.57 10.75
CA VAL A 203 4.90 3.99 9.44
C VAL A 203 4.90 5.10 8.38
N VAL A 204 3.85 5.93 8.35
CA VAL A 204 3.69 6.98 7.33
C VAL A 204 4.72 8.09 7.52
N LYS A 205 4.98 8.57 8.73
CA LYS A 205 6.03 9.57 9.00
C LYS A 205 7.41 9.12 8.48
N LYS A 206 7.76 7.85 8.72
CA LYS A 206 9.00 7.28 8.16
C LYS A 206 8.98 7.19 6.65
N ALA A 207 7.84 6.85 6.06
CA ALA A 207 7.68 6.78 4.62
C ALA A 207 7.85 8.16 3.98
N MET A 208 7.17 9.18 4.50
CA MET A 208 7.26 10.54 3.97
C MET A 208 8.68 11.12 4.12
N ALA A 209 9.33 10.95 5.27
CA ALA A 209 10.71 11.35 5.45
C ALA A 209 11.71 10.63 4.50
N ALA A 210 11.42 9.39 4.12
CA ALA A 210 12.21 8.66 3.12
C ALA A 210 11.91 9.15 1.70
N TYR A 211 10.64 9.40 1.40
CA TYR A 211 10.18 9.92 0.12
C TYR A 211 10.79 11.31 -0.17
N GLU A 212 10.81 12.22 0.79
CA GLU A 212 11.46 13.53 0.67
C GLU A 212 12.95 13.41 0.30
N LYS A 213 13.64 12.44 0.92
CA LYS A 213 15.05 12.12 0.63
C LYS A 213 15.26 11.32 -0.66
N SER A 214 14.24 11.17 -1.48
CA SER A 214 14.27 10.42 -2.75
C SER A 214 14.76 8.98 -2.61
N LYS A 215 14.45 8.31 -1.48
CA LYS A 215 14.76 6.89 -1.33
C LYS A 215 13.81 6.06 -2.20
N ARG A 216 14.36 5.05 -2.89
CA ARG A 216 13.60 4.14 -3.76
C ARG A 216 12.75 3.15 -2.97
N SER A 217 13.27 2.69 -1.83
CA SER A 217 12.66 1.65 -1.03
C SER A 217 12.88 1.90 0.45
N ILE A 218 11.87 1.61 1.27
CA ILE A 218 11.97 1.66 2.72
C ILE A 218 11.21 0.51 3.37
N VAL A 219 11.86 -0.15 4.33
CA VAL A 219 11.22 -1.08 5.27
C VAL A 219 10.99 -0.34 6.59
N SER A 220 9.73 -0.31 7.06
CA SER A 220 9.43 0.38 8.31
C SER A 220 9.66 -0.53 9.53
N GLY A 221 10.49 -0.05 10.48
CA GLY A 221 10.81 -0.77 11.72
C GLY A 221 12.12 -1.54 11.65
N PHE A 222 12.93 -1.43 12.72
CA PHE A 222 14.26 -2.03 12.75
C PHE A 222 14.23 -3.57 12.66
N SER A 223 13.35 -4.22 13.43
CA SER A 223 13.16 -5.68 13.36
C SER A 223 12.78 -6.14 11.95
N ASN A 224 11.96 -5.37 11.27
CA ASN A 224 11.52 -5.66 9.90
C ASN A 224 12.66 -5.52 8.88
N ILE A 225 13.58 -4.56 9.09
CA ILE A 225 14.78 -4.41 8.26
C ILE A 225 15.69 -5.64 8.42
N VAL A 226 15.84 -6.14 9.65
CA VAL A 226 16.62 -7.37 9.92
C VAL A 226 15.98 -8.57 9.24
N VAL A 227 14.65 -8.72 9.30
CA VAL A 227 13.93 -9.81 8.62
C VAL A 227 14.09 -9.69 7.09
N ALA A 228 13.87 -8.53 6.51
CA ALA A 228 14.00 -8.30 5.07
C ALA A 228 15.44 -8.51 4.56
N GLY A 229 16.44 -8.06 5.31
CA GLY A 229 17.87 -8.28 5.00
C GLY A 229 18.29 -9.74 5.19
N GLY A 230 17.90 -10.33 6.32
CA GLY A 230 18.22 -11.71 6.66
C GLY A 230 17.59 -12.74 5.72
N SER A 231 16.41 -12.44 5.16
CA SER A 231 15.73 -13.34 4.21
C SER A 231 16.52 -13.55 2.91
N ARG A 232 17.43 -12.64 2.57
CA ARG A 232 18.29 -12.77 1.38
C ARG A 232 19.47 -13.74 1.59
N ILE A 233 19.86 -13.99 2.82
CA ILE A 233 21.05 -14.77 3.17
C ILE A 233 20.68 -16.12 3.82
N ALA A 234 19.58 -16.16 4.56
CA ALA A 234 19.16 -17.34 5.30
C ALA A 234 18.70 -18.49 4.36
N PRO A 235 18.96 -19.76 4.71
CA PRO A 235 18.48 -20.90 3.95
C PRO A 235 16.94 -20.87 3.80
N LYS A 236 16.45 -20.99 2.57
CA LYS A 236 15.01 -20.90 2.25
C LYS A 236 14.15 -21.88 3.07
N GLY A 237 14.65 -23.11 3.31
CA GLY A 237 13.94 -24.11 4.12
C GLY A 237 13.72 -23.67 5.57
N LEU A 238 14.67 -22.96 6.17
CA LEU A 238 14.54 -22.42 7.52
C LEU A 238 13.50 -21.29 7.55
N LEU A 239 13.57 -20.38 6.59
CA LEU A 239 12.60 -19.27 6.47
C LEU A 239 11.16 -19.78 6.33
N LEU A 240 10.94 -20.78 5.45
CA LEU A 240 9.64 -21.40 5.27
C LEU A 240 9.09 -22.04 6.55
N LYS A 241 9.95 -22.75 7.31
CA LYS A 241 9.54 -23.36 8.59
C LYS A 241 9.15 -22.31 9.63
N VAL A 242 9.96 -21.25 9.76
CA VAL A 242 9.70 -20.18 10.74
C VAL A 242 8.44 -19.39 10.35
N ALA A 243 8.32 -18.96 9.10
CA ALA A 243 7.15 -18.25 8.62
C ALA A 243 5.87 -19.12 8.69
N GLY A 244 5.97 -20.41 8.33
CA GLY A 244 4.82 -21.32 8.41
C GLY A 244 4.31 -21.53 9.85
N ARG A 245 5.21 -21.59 10.85
CA ARG A 245 4.79 -21.68 12.26
C ARG A 245 4.07 -20.41 12.74
N ALA A 246 4.47 -19.24 12.24
CA ALA A 246 3.86 -17.98 12.65
C ALA A 246 2.40 -17.81 12.20
N PHE A 247 2.00 -18.46 11.08
CA PHE A 247 0.68 -18.27 10.48
C PHE A 247 -0.19 -19.56 10.46
N ARG A 248 0.32 -20.70 10.92
CA ARG A 248 -0.42 -21.98 10.93
C ARG A 248 -1.68 -21.93 11.79
N ASP A 249 -1.65 -21.21 12.91
CA ASP A 249 -2.72 -21.19 13.90
C ASP A 249 -3.58 -19.92 13.82
N PHE A 250 -3.42 -19.16 12.75
CA PHE A 250 -4.26 -18.03 12.42
C PHE A 250 -5.54 -18.48 11.77
#